data_7cdd3993a4a59c940fb204ff9dc73e91
#
_entry.id   7cdd3993a4a59c940fb204ff9dc73e91
#
_cell.length_a   1.000
_cell.length_b   1.000
_cell.length_c   1.000
_cell.angle_alpha   90.00
_cell.angle_beta   90.00
_cell.angle_gamma   90.00
#
_symmetry.space_group_name_H-M   'P 1'
#
loop_
_entity.id
_entity.type
_entity.pdbx_description
1 polymer ?
#
loop_
_entity_poly.entity_id
_entity_poly.type
_entity_poly.pdbx_seq_one_letter_code
_entity_poly.pdbx_strand_id
1 'polypeptide(L)'
;DWTTEKIVDYYKNAVNKAKSSAKTVTRVKDGAINYNGIVEAGKLSGAASTLMGMFMVGSEAEIEEKNEAFTNNDIPPAGTNSNLTVNGVKDAKIEENGSNYIITIVAKDAKSPKAGDDGVGSLVSVIEEQTITGSISAVPGLTLSNINIDYENVKVVATVDKATGNLINISVDAPCILSLGAKIPIIGSIDNAKVGIEVISEFAMTY
;
A
#
# COMPACT_ATOMS: atom_id res chain seq x y z
N ASP A 1 -12.58 2.32 27.94
CA ASP A 1 -13.08 1.51 26.82
C ASP A 1 -12.59 2.11 25.51
N TRP A 2 -12.12 1.24 24.61
CA TRP A 2 -11.65 1.61 23.28
C TRP A 2 -12.84 1.70 22.32
N THR A 3 -13.14 2.90 21.81
CA THR A 3 -14.04 3.09 20.68
C THR A 3 -13.24 3.08 19.39
N THR A 4 -13.88 2.84 18.25
CA THR A 4 -13.24 2.91 16.92
C THR A 4 -12.48 4.23 16.72
N GLU A 5 -13.08 5.35 17.09
CA GLU A 5 -12.47 6.68 16.99
C GLU A 5 -11.19 6.79 17.82
N LYS A 6 -11.20 6.33 19.08
CA LYS A 6 -10.02 6.34 19.94
C LYS A 6 -8.90 5.43 19.40
N ILE A 7 -9.25 4.28 18.83
CA ILE A 7 -8.27 3.36 18.22
C ILE A 7 -7.61 4.03 17.01
N VAL A 8 -8.42 4.63 16.14
CA VAL A 8 -7.94 5.34 14.94
C VAL A 8 -7.03 6.50 15.31
N ASP A 9 -7.43 7.32 16.30
CA ASP A 9 -6.61 8.45 16.76
C ASP A 9 -5.30 7.97 17.42
N TYR A 10 -5.34 6.91 18.20
CA TYR A 10 -4.15 6.34 18.84
C TYR A 10 -3.17 5.80 17.79
N TYR A 11 -3.66 5.05 16.81
CA TYR A 11 -2.86 4.57 15.67
C TYR A 11 -2.23 5.74 14.90
N LYS A 12 -3.04 6.70 14.48
CA LYS A 12 -2.57 7.89 13.73
C LYS A 12 -1.48 8.64 14.49
N ASN A 13 -1.67 8.85 15.79
CA ASN A 13 -0.69 9.54 16.61
C ASN A 13 0.62 8.75 16.75
N ALA A 14 0.56 7.42 16.89
CA ALA A 14 1.74 6.56 16.96
C ALA A 14 2.54 6.60 15.64
N VAL A 15 1.86 6.51 14.49
CA VAL A 15 2.49 6.62 13.17
C VAL A 15 3.15 7.98 12.97
N ASN A 16 2.42 9.07 13.22
CA ASN A 16 2.95 10.43 13.03
C ASN A 16 4.09 10.75 14.00
N LYS A 17 4.03 10.21 15.23
CA LYS A 17 5.14 10.28 16.18
C LYS A 17 6.38 9.55 15.65
N ALA A 18 6.22 8.35 15.09
CA ALA A 18 7.33 7.60 14.51
C ALA A 18 8.01 8.37 13.38
N LYS A 19 7.22 9.01 12.49
CA LYS A 19 7.73 9.86 11.41
C LYS A 19 8.59 11.03 11.90
N SER A 20 8.37 11.52 13.11
CA SER A 20 9.11 12.64 13.66
C SER A 20 10.25 12.24 14.60
N SER A 21 10.22 11.03 15.19
CA SER A 21 11.09 10.69 16.31
C SER A 21 11.79 9.33 16.25
N ALA A 22 11.49 8.46 15.29
CA ALA A 22 12.20 7.19 15.13
C ALA A 22 13.68 7.46 14.77
N LYS A 23 14.59 6.76 15.43
CA LYS A 23 16.04 6.82 15.14
C LYS A 23 16.43 5.96 13.98
N THR A 24 15.86 4.77 13.91
CA THR A 24 16.06 3.86 12.79
C THR A 24 14.74 3.36 12.27
N VAL A 25 14.67 3.17 10.97
CA VAL A 25 13.57 2.52 10.26
C VAL A 25 14.17 1.43 9.39
N THR A 26 13.70 0.22 9.55
CA THR A 26 14.16 -0.93 8.78
C THR A 26 12.96 -1.57 8.09
N ARG A 27 13.04 -1.76 6.79
CA ARG A 27 12.08 -2.58 6.06
C ARG A 27 12.47 -4.04 6.23
N VAL A 28 11.64 -4.82 6.93
CA VAL A 28 11.91 -6.22 7.27
C VAL A 28 11.20 -7.20 6.35
N LYS A 29 10.17 -6.74 5.65
CA LYS A 29 9.45 -7.52 4.65
C LYS A 29 8.99 -6.63 3.51
N ASP A 30 9.04 -7.14 2.28
CA ASP A 30 8.58 -6.46 1.08
C ASP A 30 8.26 -7.46 -0.01
N GLY A 31 7.20 -7.19 -0.76
CA GLY A 31 6.81 -7.96 -1.92
C GLY A 31 5.49 -7.50 -2.51
N ALA A 32 5.24 -7.97 -3.72
CA ALA A 32 3.96 -7.80 -4.37
C ALA A 32 3.58 -9.12 -5.06
N ILE A 33 2.36 -9.56 -4.85
CA ILE A 33 1.82 -10.78 -5.44
C ILE A 33 0.60 -10.46 -6.30
N ASN A 34 0.19 -11.40 -7.14
CA ASN A 34 -1.06 -11.23 -7.88
C ASN A 34 -2.26 -11.39 -6.94
N TYR A 35 -3.12 -10.37 -6.93
CA TYR A 35 -4.34 -10.37 -6.14
C TYR A 35 -5.47 -11.09 -6.87
N ASN A 36 -6.00 -12.14 -6.24
CA ASN A 36 -7.16 -12.94 -6.71
C ASN A 36 -7.03 -13.52 -8.13
N GLY A 37 -5.82 -13.68 -8.67
CA GLY A 37 -5.64 -14.20 -10.02
C GLY A 37 -6.13 -13.23 -11.12
N ILE A 38 -6.36 -11.96 -10.80
CA ILE A 38 -6.88 -10.97 -11.75
C ILE A 38 -5.78 -10.59 -12.74
N VAL A 39 -5.94 -11.04 -13.99
CA VAL A 39 -5.12 -10.65 -15.15
C VAL A 39 -6.03 -10.63 -16.37
N GLU A 40 -6.48 -9.45 -16.76
CA GLU A 40 -7.37 -9.27 -17.91
C GLU A 40 -6.69 -8.29 -18.89
N ALA A 41 -6.05 -8.80 -19.91
CA ALA A 41 -5.28 -7.97 -20.85
C ALA A 41 -5.61 -8.26 -22.33
N GLY A 42 -6.51 -9.15 -22.60
CA GLY A 42 -6.98 -9.48 -23.94
C GLY A 42 -5.83 -9.79 -24.92
N LYS A 43 -5.89 -9.21 -26.13
CA LYS A 43 -4.85 -9.36 -27.16
C LYS A 43 -3.53 -8.64 -26.85
N LEU A 44 -3.48 -7.83 -25.80
CA LEU A 44 -2.27 -7.13 -25.33
C LEU A 44 -1.57 -7.89 -24.20
N SER A 45 -1.69 -9.22 -24.14
CA SER A 45 -1.13 -10.05 -23.09
C SER A 45 0.38 -9.82 -22.83
N GLY A 46 1.16 -9.53 -23.90
CA GLY A 46 2.57 -9.15 -23.76
C GLY A 46 2.78 -7.82 -23.05
N ALA A 47 1.92 -6.82 -23.28
CA ALA A 47 1.96 -5.54 -22.57
C ALA A 47 1.51 -5.70 -21.12
N ALA A 48 0.53 -6.56 -20.86
CA ALA A 48 0.12 -6.89 -19.49
C ALA A 48 1.23 -7.59 -18.71
N SER A 49 1.93 -8.52 -19.32
CA SER A 49 3.10 -9.18 -18.71
C SER A 49 4.20 -8.16 -18.37
N THR A 50 4.39 -7.16 -19.23
CA THR A 50 5.33 -6.05 -18.96
C THR A 50 4.86 -5.21 -17.77
N LEU A 51 3.58 -4.83 -17.73
CA LEU A 51 2.99 -4.10 -16.61
C LEU A 51 3.08 -4.91 -15.30
N MET A 52 2.75 -6.19 -15.34
CA MET A 52 2.90 -7.07 -14.19
C MET A 52 4.35 -7.16 -13.72
N GLY A 53 5.30 -7.30 -14.64
CA GLY A 53 6.73 -7.34 -14.32
C GLY A 53 7.28 -6.05 -13.70
N MET A 54 6.60 -4.90 -13.91
CA MET A 54 6.96 -3.63 -13.29
C MET A 54 6.52 -3.53 -11.83
N PHE A 55 5.44 -4.19 -11.46
CA PHE A 55 4.85 -4.13 -10.11
C PHE A 55 5.07 -5.39 -9.29
N MET A 56 5.42 -6.48 -9.94
CA MET A 56 5.61 -7.79 -9.32
C MET A 56 7.02 -8.29 -9.58
N VAL A 57 7.71 -8.67 -8.54
CA VAL A 57 9.02 -9.31 -8.63
C VAL A 57 8.82 -10.76 -9.12
N GLY A 58 8.84 -10.94 -10.45
CA GLY A 58 8.72 -12.25 -11.09
C GLY A 58 7.31 -12.83 -11.15
N SER A 59 7.16 -13.94 -11.88
CA SER A 59 5.90 -14.70 -11.99
C SER A 59 5.56 -15.52 -10.74
N GLU A 60 6.52 -15.64 -9.83
CA GLU A 60 6.40 -16.19 -8.48
C GLU A 60 6.99 -15.14 -7.54
N ALA A 61 6.23 -14.08 -7.28
CA ALA A 61 6.65 -13.04 -6.34
C ALA A 61 6.73 -13.65 -4.94
N GLU A 62 7.93 -13.91 -4.49
CA GLU A 62 8.18 -14.28 -3.10
C GLU A 62 8.16 -13.00 -2.26
N ILE A 63 7.42 -13.07 -1.15
CA ILE A 63 7.53 -12.05 -0.11
C ILE A 63 8.90 -12.25 0.53
N GLU A 64 9.81 -11.32 0.25
CA GLU A 64 11.18 -11.42 0.74
C GLU A 64 11.29 -10.85 2.16
N GLU A 65 11.99 -11.57 3.03
CA GLU A 65 12.49 -11.01 4.27
C GLU A 65 13.71 -10.14 3.94
N LYS A 66 13.69 -8.90 4.44
CA LYS A 66 14.71 -7.88 4.14
C LYS A 66 15.26 -7.30 5.44
N ASN A 67 16.38 -6.63 5.32
CA ASN A 67 16.97 -5.85 6.40
C ASN A 67 17.55 -4.57 5.80
N GLU A 68 16.67 -3.77 5.21
CA GLU A 68 17.05 -2.55 4.51
C GLU A 68 16.78 -1.32 5.38
N ALA A 69 17.76 -0.43 5.49
CA ALA A 69 17.61 0.84 6.18
C ALA A 69 16.79 1.81 5.33
N PHE A 70 15.81 2.42 5.97
CA PHE A 70 14.95 3.46 5.41
C PHE A 70 14.95 4.71 6.29
N THR A 71 14.29 5.77 5.84
CA THR A 71 14.10 6.99 6.63
C THR A 71 12.74 7.00 7.31
N ASN A 72 12.56 7.90 8.28
CA ASN A 72 11.27 8.10 8.94
C ASN A 72 10.16 8.48 7.95
N ASN A 73 10.53 9.12 6.84
CA ASN A 73 9.60 9.54 5.80
C ASN A 73 9.03 8.35 5.00
N ASP A 74 9.68 7.19 5.07
CA ASP A 74 9.27 5.98 4.37
C ASP A 74 8.26 5.13 5.17
N ILE A 75 8.07 5.42 6.47
CA ILE A 75 7.00 4.80 7.28
C ILE A 75 5.66 5.07 6.59
N PRO A 76 4.83 4.04 6.32
CA PRO A 76 3.53 4.25 5.67
C PRO A 76 2.59 5.20 6.44
N PRO A 77 1.90 6.11 5.73
CA PRO A 77 2.03 6.47 4.32
C PRO A 77 3.31 7.27 4.05
N ALA A 78 4.13 6.84 3.08
CA ALA A 78 5.40 7.49 2.79
C ALA A 78 5.17 8.94 2.27
N GLY A 79 6.09 9.84 2.66
CA GLY A 79 6.11 11.22 2.18
C GLY A 79 5.05 12.15 2.77
N THR A 80 4.14 11.66 3.61
CA THR A 80 3.08 12.47 4.25
C THR A 80 2.73 11.95 5.62
N ASN A 81 2.08 12.77 6.44
CA ASN A 81 1.49 12.31 7.70
C ASN A 81 0.19 11.54 7.44
N SER A 82 -0.14 10.63 8.36
CA SER A 82 -1.45 10.01 8.40
C SER A 82 -2.51 11.03 8.84
N ASN A 83 -3.54 11.21 8.02
CA ASN A 83 -4.74 11.99 8.32
C ASN A 83 -5.96 11.09 8.51
N LEU A 84 -5.72 9.82 8.87
CA LEU A 84 -6.76 8.81 9.03
C LEU A 84 -7.87 9.29 9.96
N THR A 85 -9.11 9.07 9.54
CA THR A 85 -10.32 9.30 10.34
C THR A 85 -11.20 8.05 10.35
N VAL A 86 -12.17 8.00 11.25
CA VAL A 86 -13.16 6.91 11.31
C VAL A 86 -13.95 6.78 10.01
N ASN A 87 -14.06 7.86 9.22
CA ASN A 87 -14.79 7.82 7.95
C ASN A 87 -14.11 6.92 6.92
N GLY A 88 -12.78 6.84 6.93
CA GLY A 88 -11.98 5.98 6.04
C GLY A 88 -11.82 4.55 6.54
N VAL A 89 -12.33 4.23 7.73
CA VAL A 89 -12.12 2.92 8.39
C VAL A 89 -13.38 2.07 8.32
N LYS A 90 -13.21 0.81 7.94
CA LYS A 90 -14.25 -0.24 7.95
C LYS A 90 -14.29 -0.96 9.30
N ASP A 91 -13.11 -1.26 9.85
CA ASP A 91 -12.95 -1.93 11.13
C ASP A 91 -11.66 -1.49 11.82
N ALA A 92 -11.69 -1.39 13.15
CA ALA A 92 -10.52 -1.10 13.97
C ALA A 92 -10.57 -1.87 15.27
N LYS A 93 -9.48 -2.54 15.61
CA LYS A 93 -9.33 -3.38 16.80
C LYS A 93 -8.03 -3.05 17.50
N ILE A 94 -8.05 -3.10 18.82
CA ILE A 94 -6.86 -3.00 19.67
C ILE A 94 -6.86 -4.15 20.68
N GLU A 95 -5.72 -4.80 20.80
CA GLU A 95 -5.52 -5.91 21.73
C GLU A 95 -4.26 -5.68 22.56
N GLU A 96 -4.30 -6.10 23.80
CA GLU A 96 -3.12 -6.06 24.66
C GLU A 96 -2.24 -7.30 24.45
N ASN A 97 -0.94 -7.08 24.27
CA ASN A 97 0.05 -8.14 24.17
C ASN A 97 1.29 -7.75 25.01
N GLY A 98 1.32 -8.19 26.24
CA GLY A 98 2.37 -7.84 27.18
C GLY A 98 2.50 -6.33 27.39
N SER A 99 3.68 -5.77 27.12
CA SER A 99 3.95 -4.33 27.19
C SER A 99 3.44 -3.54 25.99
N ASN A 100 2.82 -4.21 25.01
CA ASN A 100 2.41 -3.59 23.75
C ASN A 100 0.90 -3.61 23.53
N TYR A 101 0.43 -2.71 22.69
CA TYR A 101 -0.83 -2.83 21.97
C TYR A 101 -0.58 -3.34 20.56
N ILE A 102 -1.44 -4.25 20.11
CA ILE A 102 -1.55 -4.65 18.71
C ILE A 102 -2.81 -4.01 18.16
N ILE A 103 -2.64 -3.15 17.17
CA ILE A 103 -3.72 -2.39 16.55
C ILE A 103 -3.90 -2.90 15.13
N THR A 104 -5.11 -3.35 14.81
CA THR A 104 -5.50 -3.74 13.46
C THR A 104 -6.48 -2.71 12.91
N ILE A 105 -6.18 -2.14 11.75
CA ILE A 105 -7.06 -1.24 11.01
C ILE A 105 -7.37 -1.87 9.66
N VAL A 106 -8.64 -1.91 9.30
CA VAL A 106 -9.12 -2.26 7.96
C VAL A 106 -9.76 -1.02 7.35
N ALA A 107 -9.25 -0.58 6.20
CA ALA A 107 -9.80 0.56 5.49
C ALA A 107 -11.12 0.22 4.80
N LYS A 108 -11.94 1.23 4.55
CA LYS A 108 -12.98 1.15 3.52
C LYS A 108 -12.33 1.09 2.14
N ASP A 109 -12.97 0.39 1.23
CA ASP A 109 -12.51 0.34 -0.16
C ASP A 109 -12.51 1.76 -0.75
N ALA A 110 -11.50 2.05 -1.57
CA ALA A 110 -11.28 3.37 -2.11
C ALA A 110 -10.91 3.32 -3.59
N LYS A 111 -11.51 4.19 -4.39
CA LYS A 111 -11.22 4.34 -5.81
C LYS A 111 -10.17 5.41 -6.02
N SER A 112 -9.03 5.01 -6.59
CA SER A 112 -7.89 5.91 -6.87
C SER A 112 -7.59 6.88 -5.72
N PRO A 113 -7.38 6.38 -4.48
CA PRO A 113 -7.13 7.22 -3.31
C PRO A 113 -5.85 8.03 -3.50
N LYS A 114 -5.77 9.15 -2.80
CA LYS A 114 -4.58 10.02 -2.81
C LYS A 114 -3.80 9.88 -1.53
N ALA A 115 -2.48 10.05 -1.63
CA ALA A 115 -1.61 10.11 -0.45
C ALA A 115 -2.12 11.14 0.55
N GLY A 116 -2.28 10.72 1.82
CA GLY A 116 -2.72 11.59 2.91
C GLY A 116 -4.22 11.90 2.95
N ASP A 117 -5.07 11.17 2.19
CA ASP A 117 -6.52 11.24 2.36
C ASP A 117 -6.94 10.75 3.77
N ASP A 118 -8.24 10.67 4.06
CA ASP A 118 -8.74 10.26 5.37
C ASP A 118 -8.94 8.74 5.52
N GLY A 119 -8.50 7.95 4.54
CA GLY A 119 -8.65 6.50 4.48
C GLY A 119 -7.39 5.77 4.03
N VAL A 120 -7.47 5.08 2.88
CA VAL A 120 -6.39 4.24 2.36
C VAL A 120 -5.07 4.99 2.22
N GLY A 121 -5.08 6.21 1.65
CA GLY A 121 -3.87 7.01 1.47
C GLY A 121 -3.24 7.53 2.77
N SER A 122 -3.89 7.31 3.91
CA SER A 122 -3.35 7.57 5.26
C SER A 122 -2.92 6.31 6.01
N LEU A 123 -3.15 5.14 5.43
CA LEU A 123 -2.72 3.85 5.96
C LEU A 123 -1.52 3.30 5.21
N VAL A 124 -1.49 3.48 3.90
CA VAL A 124 -0.49 2.87 3.01
C VAL A 124 0.06 3.90 2.03
N SER A 125 1.24 3.63 1.50
CA SER A 125 1.80 4.37 0.39
C SER A 125 1.10 3.96 -0.90
N VAL A 126 0.19 4.79 -1.39
CA VAL A 126 -0.61 4.48 -2.58
C VAL A 126 0.22 4.56 -3.84
N ILE A 127 -0.08 3.69 -4.81
CA ILE A 127 0.50 3.75 -6.16
C ILE A 127 -0.16 4.94 -6.88
N GLU A 128 0.65 5.85 -7.39
CA GLU A 128 0.16 7.02 -8.13
C GLU A 128 0.18 6.79 -9.64
N GLU A 129 -0.75 7.41 -10.36
CA GLU A 129 -0.84 7.33 -11.83
C GLU A 129 0.49 7.70 -12.52
N GLN A 130 1.22 8.68 -11.97
CA GLN A 130 2.51 9.12 -12.50
C GLN A 130 3.58 8.01 -12.42
N THR A 131 3.53 7.17 -11.40
CA THR A 131 4.43 6.02 -11.29
C THR A 131 4.19 5.04 -12.42
N ILE A 132 2.91 4.79 -12.76
CA ILE A 132 2.52 3.90 -13.84
C ILE A 132 2.94 4.46 -15.19
N THR A 133 2.60 5.72 -15.46
CA THR A 133 2.93 6.38 -16.74
C THR A 133 4.44 6.52 -16.93
N GLY A 134 5.19 6.81 -15.87
CA GLY A 134 6.66 6.89 -15.90
C GLY A 134 7.32 5.56 -16.24
N SER A 135 6.82 4.48 -15.66
CA SER A 135 7.36 3.12 -15.88
C SER A 135 7.14 2.61 -17.33
N ILE A 136 6.09 3.09 -17.99
CA ILE A 136 5.68 2.62 -19.33
C ILE A 136 6.32 3.41 -20.45
N SER A 137 6.92 4.56 -20.17
CA SER A 137 7.63 5.37 -21.18
C SER A 137 8.71 4.57 -21.94
N ALA A 138 9.14 3.42 -21.39
CA ALA A 138 10.08 2.51 -22.02
C ALA A 138 9.48 1.62 -23.13
N VAL A 139 8.15 1.56 -23.29
CA VAL A 139 7.47 0.75 -24.32
C VAL A 139 7.13 1.63 -25.52
N PRO A 140 7.85 1.54 -26.67
CA PRO A 140 7.64 2.41 -27.81
C PRO A 140 6.20 2.32 -28.36
N GLY A 141 5.56 3.46 -28.49
CA GLY A 141 4.23 3.57 -29.09
C GLY A 141 3.07 3.16 -28.17
N LEU A 142 3.31 2.73 -26.95
CA LEU A 142 2.25 2.45 -25.98
C LEU A 142 1.62 3.76 -25.50
N THR A 143 0.31 3.86 -25.63
CA THR A 143 -0.49 4.96 -25.07
C THR A 143 -1.43 4.40 -24.02
N LEU A 144 -1.47 5.01 -22.84
CA LEU A 144 -2.39 4.65 -21.76
C LEU A 144 -3.51 5.68 -21.63
N SER A 145 -4.64 5.21 -21.13
CA SER A 145 -5.82 6.04 -20.82
C SER A 145 -6.61 5.42 -19.67
N ASN A 146 -7.44 6.24 -19.02
CA ASN A 146 -8.39 5.80 -18.00
C ASN A 146 -7.74 4.94 -16.89
N ILE A 147 -6.59 5.40 -16.37
CA ILE A 147 -5.88 4.69 -15.30
C ILE A 147 -6.67 4.85 -14.01
N ASN A 148 -7.02 3.73 -13.38
CA ASN A 148 -7.62 3.69 -12.06
C ASN A 148 -6.90 2.65 -11.21
N ILE A 149 -6.72 2.96 -9.93
CA ILE A 149 -6.10 2.06 -8.94
C ILE A 149 -7.06 1.97 -7.76
N ASP A 150 -7.87 0.93 -7.76
CA ASP A 150 -8.92 0.75 -6.77
C ASP A 150 -8.43 -0.20 -5.67
N TYR A 151 -8.37 0.29 -4.45
CA TYR A 151 -7.95 -0.47 -3.28
C TYR A 151 -9.13 -1.11 -2.58
N GLU A 152 -8.99 -2.37 -2.20
CA GLU A 152 -9.98 -3.11 -1.44
C GLU A 152 -9.33 -3.96 -0.35
N ASN A 153 -10.03 -4.14 0.76
CA ASN A 153 -9.56 -4.95 1.89
C ASN A 153 -8.18 -4.57 2.45
N VAL A 154 -7.75 -3.33 2.29
CA VAL A 154 -6.47 -2.84 2.84
C VAL A 154 -6.46 -3.00 4.36
N LYS A 155 -5.42 -3.68 4.86
CA LYS A 155 -5.25 -3.97 6.28
C LYS A 155 -3.86 -3.56 6.76
N VAL A 156 -3.83 -2.94 7.92
CA VAL A 156 -2.59 -2.60 8.61
C VAL A 156 -2.63 -3.16 10.03
N VAL A 157 -1.50 -3.74 10.46
CA VAL A 157 -1.30 -4.19 11.83
C VAL A 157 -0.10 -3.44 12.41
N ALA A 158 -0.32 -2.71 13.50
CA ALA A 158 0.70 -1.91 14.18
C ALA A 158 0.95 -2.43 15.59
N THR A 159 2.21 -2.54 15.99
CA THR A 159 2.63 -2.80 17.35
C THR A 159 3.10 -1.52 17.99
N VAL A 160 2.50 -1.11 19.11
CA VAL A 160 2.80 0.14 19.81
C VAL A 160 3.12 -0.16 21.28
N ASP A 161 4.25 0.35 21.75
CA ASP A 161 4.63 0.26 23.16
C ASP A 161 3.67 1.07 24.03
N LYS A 162 3.10 0.45 25.07
CA LYS A 162 2.08 1.06 25.94
C LYS A 162 2.62 2.23 26.76
N ALA A 163 3.86 2.11 27.22
CA ALA A 163 4.45 3.09 28.12
C ALA A 163 4.85 4.37 27.41
N THR A 164 5.33 4.25 26.17
CA THR A 164 5.87 5.37 25.40
C THR A 164 4.97 5.86 24.28
N GLY A 165 4.04 5.02 23.82
CA GLY A 165 3.27 5.26 22.60
C GLY A 165 4.11 5.20 21.30
N ASN A 166 5.29 4.57 21.37
CA ASN A 166 6.17 4.42 20.21
C ASN A 166 5.69 3.28 19.31
N LEU A 167 5.61 3.54 18.01
CA LEU A 167 5.32 2.53 17.00
C LEU A 167 6.56 1.65 16.81
N ILE A 168 6.50 0.38 17.22
CA ILE A 168 7.61 -0.57 17.15
C ILE A 168 7.68 -1.24 15.78
N ASN A 169 6.51 -1.62 15.26
CA ASN A 169 6.38 -2.36 14.00
C ASN A 169 5.08 -1.95 13.30
N ILE A 170 5.09 -1.97 11.98
CA ILE A 170 3.90 -1.80 11.15
C ILE A 170 3.96 -2.76 9.97
N SER A 171 2.92 -3.59 9.84
CA SER A 171 2.72 -4.52 8.73
C SER A 171 1.57 -4.02 7.87
N VAL A 172 1.79 -3.97 6.57
CA VAL A 172 0.85 -3.47 5.57
C VAL A 172 0.51 -4.59 4.61
N ASP A 173 -0.78 -4.77 4.36
CA ASP A 173 -1.35 -5.63 3.34
C ASP A 173 -2.33 -4.78 2.52
N ALA A 174 -1.96 -4.47 1.28
CA ALA A 174 -2.64 -3.49 0.45
C ALA A 174 -3.02 -4.05 -0.93
N PRO A 175 -4.12 -4.81 -1.02
CA PRO A 175 -4.65 -5.26 -2.29
C PRO A 175 -5.22 -4.11 -3.10
N CYS A 176 -4.94 -4.09 -4.40
CA CYS A 176 -5.55 -3.15 -5.33
C CYS A 176 -5.77 -3.78 -6.71
N ILE A 177 -6.67 -3.18 -7.47
CA ILE A 177 -6.93 -3.53 -8.87
C ILE A 177 -6.55 -2.31 -9.71
N LEU A 178 -5.48 -2.47 -10.48
CA LEU A 178 -5.12 -1.52 -11.53
C LEU A 178 -5.97 -1.80 -12.76
N SER A 179 -6.69 -0.80 -13.24
CA SER A 179 -7.41 -0.87 -14.52
C SER A 179 -7.00 0.30 -15.42
N LEU A 180 -6.85 0.04 -16.71
CA LEU A 180 -6.45 1.05 -17.69
C LEU A 180 -6.84 0.68 -19.11
N GLY A 181 -6.96 1.69 -19.96
CA GLY A 181 -6.94 1.51 -21.41
C GLY A 181 -5.50 1.50 -21.91
N ALA A 182 -5.23 0.67 -22.93
CA ALA A 182 -3.91 0.59 -23.55
C ALA A 182 -4.05 0.48 -25.07
N LYS A 183 -3.19 1.20 -25.81
CA LYS A 183 -3.13 1.15 -27.27
C LYS A 183 -1.68 1.05 -27.73
N ILE A 184 -1.41 0.06 -28.57
CA ILE A 184 -0.13 -0.10 -29.26
C ILE A 184 -0.42 -0.06 -30.77
N PRO A 185 0.20 0.83 -31.54
CA PRO A 185 0.03 0.90 -32.99
C PRO A 185 0.29 -0.47 -33.65
N ILE A 186 -0.56 -0.85 -34.62
CA ILE A 186 -0.47 -2.12 -35.38
C ILE A 186 -0.88 -3.36 -34.55
N ILE A 187 -0.66 -3.39 -33.24
CA ILE A 187 -0.98 -4.55 -32.40
C ILE A 187 -2.45 -4.52 -31.95
N GLY A 188 -2.96 -3.35 -31.57
CA GLY A 188 -4.35 -3.19 -31.16
C GLY A 188 -4.53 -2.32 -29.92
N SER A 189 -5.78 -2.30 -29.44
CA SER A 189 -6.15 -1.60 -28.22
C SER A 189 -6.99 -2.47 -27.31
N ILE A 190 -6.96 -2.17 -26.02
CA ILE A 190 -7.88 -2.67 -25.01
C ILE A 190 -8.36 -1.47 -24.18
N ASP A 191 -9.66 -1.41 -23.93
CA ASP A 191 -10.25 -0.27 -23.22
C ASP A 191 -10.21 -0.43 -21.71
N ASN A 192 -10.10 -1.64 -21.22
CA ASN A 192 -10.14 -1.96 -19.77
C ASN A 192 -9.30 -3.20 -19.46
N ALA A 193 -7.98 -3.06 -19.52
CA ALA A 193 -7.08 -4.06 -18.97
C ALA A 193 -7.13 -3.99 -17.44
N LYS A 194 -7.05 -5.15 -16.76
CA LYS A 194 -7.03 -5.22 -15.29
C LYS A 194 -5.92 -6.12 -14.80
N VAL A 195 -5.26 -5.68 -13.73
CA VAL A 195 -4.28 -6.48 -12.97
C VAL A 195 -4.55 -6.30 -11.49
N GLY A 196 -4.72 -7.42 -10.77
CA GLY A 196 -4.77 -7.44 -9.32
C GLY A 196 -3.36 -7.49 -8.73
N ILE A 197 -3.07 -6.58 -7.83
CA ILE A 197 -1.77 -6.43 -7.14
C ILE A 197 -2.04 -6.38 -5.64
N GLU A 198 -1.32 -7.20 -4.87
CA GLU A 198 -1.35 -7.16 -3.41
C GLU A 198 0.06 -6.83 -2.92
N VAL A 199 0.23 -5.61 -2.42
CA VAL A 199 1.51 -5.14 -1.88
C VAL A 199 1.57 -5.48 -0.39
N ILE A 200 2.65 -6.17 0.00
CA ILE A 200 2.90 -6.57 1.37
C ILE A 200 4.23 -5.94 1.81
N SER A 201 4.21 -5.23 2.93
CA SER A 201 5.41 -4.66 3.50
C SER A 201 5.36 -4.64 5.02
N GLU A 202 6.53 -4.67 5.65
CA GLU A 202 6.68 -4.57 7.09
C GLU A 202 7.88 -3.72 7.45
N PHE A 203 7.70 -2.81 8.40
CA PHE A 203 8.74 -1.93 8.92
C PHE A 203 8.88 -2.07 10.42
N ALA A 204 10.13 -2.04 10.90
CA ALA A 204 10.48 -1.99 12.32
C ALA A 204 11.21 -0.69 12.63
N MET A 205 10.91 -0.10 13.80
CA MET A 205 11.46 1.17 14.26
C MET A 205 12.16 1.03 15.60
N THR A 206 13.21 1.85 15.83
CA THR A 206 13.83 2.05 17.14
C THR A 206 13.84 3.54 17.51
N TYR A 207 14.06 3.85 18.82
CA TYR A 207 13.98 5.19 19.38
C TYR A 207 15.18 5.53 20.28
#